data_64dde9e570da687b804af3b3e33f49ad
#
_entry.id   64dde9e570da687b804af3b3e33f49ad
#
_cell.length_a   1.000
_cell.length_b   1.000
_cell.length_c   1.000
_cell.angle_alpha   90.00
_cell.angle_beta   90.00
_cell.angle_gamma   90.00
#
_symmetry.space_group_name_H-M   'P 1'
#
loop_
_entity.id
_entity.type
_entity.pdbx_description
1 polymer ?
#
loop_
_entity_poly.entity_id
_entity_poly.type
_entity_poly.pdbx_seq_one_letter_code
_entity_poly.pdbx_strand_id
1 'polypeptide(L)'
;MSIQDQLLDAMKVAMKAKDSLRLTTIRMARTALKNVEIDTRQELDEAAAIMVLSTLVKQRREAAEAYRETRPELAEKEELEVVILQEFLPAQLSEAEIEALVAKAVAESGADSMKDMGAVMKLVTPQTTGRADGKLVSNLVRKLLAG
;
A
#
# COMPACT_ATOMS: atom_id res chain seq x y z
N MET A 1 0.05 -9.58 17.54
CA MET A 1 -1.32 -9.16 17.13
C MET A 1 -1.43 -9.13 15.62
N SER A 2 -2.43 -9.80 15.08
CA SER A 2 -2.69 -9.76 13.64
C SER A 2 -3.19 -8.37 13.21
N ILE A 3 -3.14 -8.11 11.90
CA ILE A 3 -3.70 -6.87 11.35
C ILE A 3 -5.20 -6.80 11.66
N GLN A 4 -5.92 -7.94 11.56
CA GLN A 4 -7.33 -8.02 11.88
C GLN A 4 -7.61 -7.62 13.34
N ASP A 5 -6.80 -8.09 14.27
CA ASP A 5 -6.92 -7.74 15.69
C ASP A 5 -6.63 -6.25 15.93
N GLN A 6 -5.60 -5.72 15.29
CA GLN A 6 -5.26 -4.30 15.40
C GLN A 6 -6.38 -3.41 14.87
N LEU A 7 -6.98 -3.79 13.74
CA LEU A 7 -8.12 -3.05 13.17
C LEU A 7 -9.33 -3.09 14.08
N LEU A 8 -9.61 -4.24 14.70
CA LEU A 8 -10.73 -4.35 15.63
C LEU A 8 -10.55 -3.44 16.84
N ASP A 9 -9.37 -3.45 17.44
CA ASP A 9 -9.05 -2.59 18.58
C ASP A 9 -9.12 -1.11 18.21
N ALA A 10 -8.55 -0.74 17.07
CA ALA A 10 -8.57 0.63 16.56
C ALA A 10 -10.00 1.09 16.25
N MET A 11 -10.85 0.20 15.77
CA MET A 11 -12.25 0.50 15.53
C MET A 11 -12.97 0.88 16.82
N LYS A 12 -12.75 0.13 17.89
CA LYS A 12 -13.35 0.41 19.20
C LYS A 12 -12.88 1.76 19.76
N VAL A 13 -11.61 2.08 19.61
CA VAL A 13 -11.04 3.36 20.03
C VAL A 13 -11.66 4.51 19.23
N ALA A 14 -11.76 4.37 17.91
CA ALA A 14 -12.36 5.39 17.05
C ALA A 14 -13.84 5.62 17.38
N MET A 15 -14.58 4.57 17.68
CA MET A 15 -15.98 4.67 18.11
C MET A 15 -16.11 5.50 19.39
N LYS A 16 -15.29 5.22 20.39
CA LYS A 16 -15.30 5.96 21.66
C LYS A 16 -14.89 7.41 21.49
N ALA A 17 -13.91 7.67 20.61
CA ALA A 17 -13.44 9.01 20.31
C ALA A 17 -14.38 9.79 19.38
N LYS A 18 -15.39 9.14 18.81
CA LYS A 18 -16.30 9.71 17.81
C LYS A 18 -15.56 10.26 16.58
N ASP A 19 -14.46 9.59 16.21
CA ASP A 19 -13.68 9.93 15.04
C ASP A 19 -14.28 9.25 13.80
N SER A 20 -15.17 9.97 13.13
CA SER A 20 -15.95 9.43 12.01
C SER A 20 -15.12 8.97 10.83
N LEU A 21 -14.14 9.74 10.41
CA LEU A 21 -13.31 9.40 9.27
C LEU A 21 -12.47 8.16 9.56
N ARG A 22 -11.85 8.12 10.73
CA ARG A 22 -11.04 6.98 11.16
C ARG A 22 -11.88 5.72 11.27
N LEU A 23 -13.06 5.84 11.89
CA LEU A 23 -13.99 4.72 12.06
C LEU A 23 -14.44 4.15 10.71
N THR A 24 -14.86 5.01 9.78
CA THR A 24 -15.31 4.61 8.45
C THR A 24 -14.20 3.91 7.68
N THR A 25 -13.00 4.47 7.70
CA THR A 25 -11.83 3.91 7.02
C THR A 25 -11.48 2.52 7.56
N ILE A 26 -11.46 2.37 8.88
CA ILE A 26 -11.16 1.09 9.52
C ILE A 26 -12.24 0.05 9.20
N ARG A 27 -13.51 0.45 9.21
CA ARG A 27 -14.63 -0.44 8.85
C ARG A 27 -14.52 -0.93 7.41
N MET A 28 -14.16 -0.04 6.49
CA MET A 28 -13.95 -0.41 5.09
C MET A 28 -12.80 -1.42 4.93
N ALA A 29 -11.71 -1.21 5.66
CA ALA A 29 -10.58 -2.14 5.66
C ALA A 29 -11.00 -3.53 6.19
N ARG A 30 -11.73 -3.56 7.30
CA ARG A 30 -12.23 -4.81 7.87
C ARG A 30 -13.18 -5.54 6.92
N THR A 31 -14.04 -4.80 6.25
CA THR A 31 -14.96 -5.36 5.25
C THR A 31 -14.20 -5.96 4.07
N ALA A 32 -13.18 -5.26 3.58
CA ALA A 32 -12.34 -5.75 2.48
C ALA A 32 -11.64 -7.07 2.84
N LEU A 33 -11.06 -7.15 4.04
CA LEU A 33 -10.42 -8.37 4.54
C LEU A 33 -11.44 -9.50 4.68
N LYS A 34 -12.60 -9.21 5.23
CA LYS A 34 -13.67 -10.20 5.42
C LYS A 34 -14.17 -10.75 4.09
N ASN A 35 -14.33 -9.89 3.09
CA ASN A 35 -14.77 -10.31 1.77
C ASN A 35 -13.80 -11.28 1.12
N VAL A 36 -12.50 -11.04 1.27
CA VAL A 36 -11.48 -11.96 0.73
C VAL A 36 -11.53 -13.31 1.47
N GLU A 37 -11.70 -13.29 2.80
CA GLU A 37 -11.85 -14.52 3.57
C GLU A 37 -13.08 -15.34 3.13
N ILE A 38 -14.19 -14.66 2.87
CA ILE A 38 -15.42 -15.31 2.39
C ILE A 38 -15.20 -15.91 1.00
N ASP A 39 -14.60 -15.14 0.09
CA ASP A 39 -14.39 -15.58 -1.30
C ASP A 39 -13.41 -16.75 -1.39
N THR A 40 -12.37 -16.74 -0.58
CA THR A 40 -11.32 -17.78 -0.57
C THR A 40 -11.64 -18.93 0.37
N ARG A 41 -12.61 -18.75 1.28
CA ARG A 41 -12.97 -19.69 2.35
C ARG A 41 -11.79 -20.04 3.25
N GLN A 42 -10.89 -19.07 3.46
CA GLN A 42 -9.71 -19.21 4.28
C GLN A 42 -9.49 -17.96 5.12
N GLU A 43 -8.96 -18.11 6.31
CA GLU A 43 -8.47 -16.97 7.08
C GLU A 43 -7.26 -16.38 6.38
N LEU A 44 -7.15 -15.06 6.38
CA LEU A 44 -6.01 -14.38 5.79
C LEU A 44 -4.82 -14.43 6.75
N ASP A 45 -3.67 -14.86 6.23
CA ASP A 45 -2.41 -14.70 6.94
C ASP A 45 -1.96 -13.23 6.84
N GLU A 46 -0.86 -12.90 7.52
CA GLU A 46 -0.36 -11.52 7.54
C GLU A 46 0.00 -11.00 6.14
N ALA A 47 0.65 -11.83 5.33
CA ALA A 47 1.03 -11.44 3.98
C ALA A 47 -0.19 -11.11 3.11
N ALA A 48 -1.23 -11.93 3.19
CA ALA A 48 -2.47 -11.70 2.46
C ALA A 48 -3.20 -10.45 2.95
N ALA A 49 -3.23 -10.22 4.26
CA ALA A 49 -3.84 -9.02 4.84
C ALA A 49 -3.09 -7.76 4.40
N ILE A 50 -1.76 -7.80 4.37
CA ILE A 50 -0.93 -6.68 3.86
C ILE A 50 -1.27 -6.37 2.41
N MET A 51 -1.44 -7.39 1.57
CA MET A 51 -1.79 -7.19 0.17
C MET A 51 -3.16 -6.52 0.00
N VAL A 52 -4.15 -6.93 0.78
CA VAL A 52 -5.47 -6.31 0.75
C VAL A 52 -5.40 -4.84 1.13
N LEU A 53 -4.73 -4.52 2.24
CA LEU A 53 -4.58 -3.13 2.68
C LEU A 53 -3.76 -2.30 1.68
N SER A 54 -2.74 -2.88 1.08
CA SER A 54 -1.92 -2.21 0.06
C SER A 54 -2.76 -1.84 -1.17
N THR A 55 -3.67 -2.72 -1.58
CA THR A 55 -4.61 -2.45 -2.67
C THR A 55 -5.54 -1.29 -2.31
N LEU A 56 -6.05 -1.26 -1.08
CA LEU A 56 -6.90 -0.16 -0.62
C LEU A 56 -6.14 1.17 -0.63
N VAL A 57 -4.89 1.18 -0.18
CA VAL A 57 -4.04 2.37 -0.21
C VAL A 57 -3.84 2.85 -1.65
N LYS A 58 -3.53 1.94 -2.57
CA LYS A 58 -3.36 2.25 -3.98
C LYS A 58 -4.62 2.90 -4.57
N GLN A 59 -5.79 2.33 -4.28
CA GLN A 59 -7.07 2.87 -4.75
C GLN A 59 -7.31 4.28 -4.23
N ARG A 60 -6.99 4.56 -2.97
CA ARG A 60 -7.14 5.90 -2.39
C ARG A 60 -6.18 6.90 -3.00
N ARG A 61 -4.94 6.49 -3.27
CA ARG A 61 -3.97 7.36 -3.95
C ARG A 61 -4.42 7.70 -5.36
N GLU A 62 -4.94 6.74 -6.09
CA GLU A 62 -5.49 6.96 -7.44
C GLU A 62 -6.70 7.90 -7.40
N ALA A 63 -7.58 7.73 -6.43
CA ALA A 63 -8.72 8.61 -6.24
C ALA A 63 -8.28 10.03 -5.87
N ALA A 64 -7.30 10.18 -4.98
CA ALA A 64 -6.75 11.49 -4.61
C ALA A 64 -6.18 12.21 -5.83
N GLU A 65 -5.44 11.49 -6.66
CA GLU A 65 -4.88 12.05 -7.89
C GLU A 65 -5.98 12.52 -8.85
N ALA A 66 -7.04 11.73 -9.01
CA ALA A 66 -8.17 12.06 -9.86
C ALA A 66 -8.93 13.30 -9.39
N TYR A 67 -9.02 13.53 -8.07
CA TYR A 67 -9.74 14.67 -7.50
C TYR A 67 -8.90 15.93 -7.31
N ARG A 68 -7.58 15.83 -7.40
CA ARG A 68 -6.66 16.91 -6.98
C ARG A 68 -6.97 18.26 -7.59
N GLU A 69 -7.27 18.30 -8.88
CA GLU A 69 -7.54 19.57 -9.59
C GLU A 69 -8.99 20.03 -9.46
N THR A 70 -9.94 19.10 -9.52
CA THR A 70 -11.37 19.44 -9.58
C THR A 70 -12.05 19.48 -8.23
N ARG A 71 -11.62 18.61 -7.31
CA ARG A 71 -12.21 18.48 -5.97
C ARG A 71 -11.12 18.24 -4.92
N PRO A 72 -10.33 19.27 -4.62
CA PRO A 72 -9.21 19.13 -3.67
C PRO A 72 -9.64 18.66 -2.28
N GLU A 73 -10.85 18.97 -1.83
CA GLU A 73 -11.38 18.50 -0.54
C GLU A 73 -11.57 16.98 -0.50
N LEU A 74 -11.95 16.39 -1.63
CA LEU A 74 -12.06 14.94 -1.74
C LEU A 74 -10.68 14.28 -1.85
N ALA A 75 -9.74 14.93 -2.55
CA ALA A 75 -8.36 14.46 -2.62
C ALA A 75 -7.74 14.42 -1.23
N GLU A 76 -7.93 15.46 -0.42
CA GLU A 76 -7.44 15.52 0.96
C GLU A 76 -8.03 14.39 1.82
N LYS A 77 -9.32 14.14 1.67
CA LYS A 77 -9.99 13.05 2.38
C LYS A 77 -9.37 11.69 2.04
N GLU A 78 -9.12 11.43 0.75
CA GLU A 78 -8.48 10.18 0.31
C GLU A 78 -7.06 10.05 0.87
N GLU A 79 -6.30 11.14 0.90
CA GLU A 79 -4.96 11.16 1.47
C GLU A 79 -4.97 10.87 2.98
N LEU A 80 -5.94 11.40 3.72
CA LEU A 80 -6.11 11.11 5.14
C LEU A 80 -6.44 9.63 5.37
N GLU A 81 -7.28 9.05 4.52
CA GLU A 81 -7.58 7.62 4.58
C GLU A 81 -6.32 6.76 4.34
N VAL A 82 -5.45 7.18 3.41
CA VAL A 82 -4.15 6.51 3.19
C VAL A 82 -3.32 6.51 4.47
N VAL A 83 -3.22 7.65 5.14
CA VAL A 83 -2.45 7.77 6.39
C VAL A 83 -2.99 6.80 7.45
N ILE A 84 -4.31 6.72 7.59
CA ILE A 84 -4.96 5.81 8.55
C ILE A 84 -4.63 4.34 8.22
N LEU A 85 -4.76 3.95 6.95
CA LEU A 85 -4.49 2.57 6.52
C LEU A 85 -3.02 2.19 6.72
N GLN A 86 -2.10 3.11 6.47
CA GLN A 86 -0.66 2.86 6.63
C GLN A 86 -0.25 2.57 8.07
N GLU A 87 -1.03 3.00 9.06
CA GLU A 87 -0.76 2.68 10.46
C GLU A 87 -0.77 1.16 10.74
N PHE A 88 -1.49 0.40 9.91
CA PHE A 88 -1.65 -1.06 10.05
C PHE A 88 -0.72 -1.85 9.13
N LEU A 89 0.04 -1.17 8.30
CA LEU A 89 1.02 -1.75 7.39
C LEU A 89 2.42 -1.73 8.01
N PRO A 90 3.37 -2.53 7.48
CA PRO A 90 4.77 -2.43 7.91
C PRO A 90 5.31 -1.02 7.73
N ALA A 91 6.41 -0.70 8.40
CA ALA A 91 7.06 0.60 8.30
C ALA A 91 7.33 0.97 6.84
N GLN A 92 6.90 2.18 6.45
CA GLN A 92 7.07 2.66 5.08
C GLN A 92 8.52 2.94 4.77
N LEU A 93 8.94 2.65 3.54
CA LEU A 93 10.29 2.92 3.07
C LEU A 93 10.40 4.38 2.61
N SER A 94 11.54 5.00 2.89
CA SER A 94 11.88 6.29 2.33
C SER A 94 12.24 6.13 0.84
N GLU A 95 12.20 7.22 0.09
CA GLU A 95 12.61 7.19 -1.32
C GLU A 95 14.06 6.71 -1.47
N ALA A 96 14.96 7.14 -0.59
CA ALA A 96 16.35 6.70 -0.59
C ALA A 96 16.47 5.18 -0.37
N GLU A 97 15.68 4.62 0.55
CA GLU A 97 15.66 3.18 0.78
C GLU A 97 15.13 2.42 -0.43
N ILE A 98 14.10 2.95 -1.09
CA ILE A 98 13.54 2.35 -2.30
C ILE A 98 14.59 2.38 -3.42
N GLU A 99 15.26 3.51 -3.62
CA GLU A 99 16.33 3.63 -4.61
C GLU A 99 17.44 2.61 -4.39
N ALA A 100 17.84 2.41 -3.15
CA ALA A 100 18.85 1.42 -2.79
C ALA A 100 18.41 0.00 -3.12
N LEU A 101 17.15 -0.35 -2.83
CA LEU A 101 16.58 -1.66 -3.16
C LEU A 101 16.51 -1.87 -4.66
N VAL A 102 16.10 -0.86 -5.41
CA VAL A 102 16.02 -0.90 -6.88
C VAL A 102 17.42 -1.09 -7.50
N ALA A 103 18.38 -0.30 -7.04
CA ALA A 103 19.77 -0.41 -7.51
C ALA A 103 20.35 -1.81 -7.28
N LYS A 104 20.09 -2.37 -6.10
CA LYS A 104 20.53 -3.73 -5.77
C LYS A 104 19.87 -4.77 -6.68
N ALA A 105 18.57 -4.63 -6.92
CA ALA A 105 17.81 -5.54 -7.77
C ALA A 105 18.31 -5.48 -9.23
N VAL A 106 18.60 -4.29 -9.73
CA VAL A 106 19.17 -4.12 -11.07
C VAL A 106 20.51 -4.83 -11.17
N ALA A 107 21.38 -4.66 -10.18
CA ALA A 107 22.68 -5.33 -10.14
C ALA A 107 22.54 -6.85 -10.07
N GLU A 108 21.67 -7.36 -9.21
CA GLU A 108 21.46 -8.81 -9.03
C GLU A 108 20.84 -9.47 -10.25
N SER A 109 19.93 -8.78 -10.94
CA SER A 109 19.26 -9.31 -12.13
C SER A 109 20.12 -9.26 -13.40
N GLY A 110 21.18 -8.46 -13.39
CA GLY A 110 21.99 -8.20 -14.58
C GLY A 110 21.26 -7.35 -15.62
N ALA A 111 20.20 -6.64 -15.20
CA ALA A 111 19.40 -5.82 -16.10
C ALA A 111 20.20 -4.66 -16.69
N ASP A 112 20.06 -4.43 -17.99
CA ASP A 112 20.74 -3.36 -18.70
C ASP A 112 19.82 -2.49 -19.55
N SER A 113 18.57 -2.85 -19.66
CA SER A 113 17.59 -2.12 -20.48
C SER A 113 16.17 -2.29 -19.95
N MET A 114 15.24 -1.53 -20.53
CA MET A 114 13.81 -1.60 -20.21
C MET A 114 13.20 -2.99 -20.44
N LYS A 115 13.81 -3.80 -21.28
CA LYS A 115 13.37 -5.19 -21.52
C LYS A 115 13.44 -6.04 -20.25
N ASP A 116 14.31 -5.68 -19.33
CA ASP A 116 14.56 -6.42 -18.10
C ASP A 116 13.71 -5.92 -16.93
N MET A 117 12.79 -4.96 -17.16
CA MET A 117 11.97 -4.38 -16.11
C MET A 117 11.19 -5.44 -15.31
N GLY A 118 10.65 -6.44 -15.99
CA GLY A 118 9.93 -7.53 -15.33
C GLY A 118 10.79 -8.31 -14.35
N ALA A 119 12.05 -8.59 -14.72
CA ALA A 119 12.98 -9.29 -13.85
C ALA A 119 13.34 -8.47 -12.62
N VAL A 120 13.56 -7.16 -12.79
CA VAL A 120 13.85 -6.26 -11.68
C VAL A 120 12.64 -6.15 -10.74
N MET A 121 11.43 -5.94 -11.29
CA MET A 121 10.21 -5.85 -10.49
C MET A 121 9.94 -7.12 -9.70
N LYS A 122 10.25 -8.28 -10.25
CA LYS A 122 10.09 -9.56 -9.56
C LYS A 122 10.96 -9.66 -8.30
N LEU A 123 12.12 -9.02 -8.29
CA LEU A 123 13.01 -8.97 -7.14
C LEU A 123 12.58 -7.88 -6.14
N VAL A 124 12.10 -6.75 -6.63
CA VAL A 124 11.76 -5.58 -5.81
C VAL A 124 10.40 -5.71 -5.13
N THR A 125 9.39 -6.22 -5.83
CA THR A 125 8.02 -6.29 -5.35
C THR A 125 7.87 -6.98 -3.98
N PRO A 126 8.47 -8.14 -3.71
CA PRO A 126 8.37 -8.78 -2.40
C PRO A 126 8.88 -7.92 -1.24
N GLN A 127 9.82 -7.02 -1.51
CA GLN A 127 10.45 -6.17 -0.50
C GLN A 127 9.70 -4.85 -0.29
N THR A 128 8.86 -4.45 -1.22
CA THR A 128 8.18 -3.14 -1.21
C THR A 128 6.68 -3.21 -1.01
N THR A 129 6.05 -4.37 -1.20
CA THR A 129 4.61 -4.53 -1.03
C THR A 129 4.18 -4.13 0.38
N GLY A 130 3.24 -3.19 0.47
CA GLY A 130 2.77 -2.68 1.76
C GLY A 130 3.70 -1.67 2.42
N ARG A 131 4.89 -1.43 1.86
CA ARG A 131 5.92 -0.55 2.42
C ARG A 131 6.25 0.65 1.53
N ALA A 132 5.79 0.64 0.29
CA ALA A 132 6.05 1.70 -0.68
C ALA A 132 4.93 1.75 -1.71
N ASP A 133 4.74 2.94 -2.31
CA ASP A 133 3.82 3.11 -3.43
C ASP A 133 4.38 2.38 -4.65
N GLY A 134 3.63 1.42 -5.19
CA GLY A 134 4.03 0.64 -6.36
C GLY A 134 4.34 1.50 -7.58
N LYS A 135 3.63 2.62 -7.75
CA LYS A 135 3.85 3.56 -8.86
C LYS A 135 5.22 4.24 -8.73
N LEU A 136 5.57 4.67 -7.51
CA LEU A 136 6.89 5.26 -7.24
C LEU A 136 8.00 4.25 -7.51
N VAL A 137 7.82 3.01 -7.03
CA VAL A 137 8.80 1.93 -7.25
C VAL A 137 9.00 1.68 -8.75
N SER A 138 7.91 1.54 -9.51
CA SER A 138 7.97 1.33 -10.96
C SER A 138 8.68 2.48 -11.68
N ASN A 139 8.40 3.71 -11.28
CA ASN A 139 9.03 4.90 -11.87
C ASN A 139 10.54 4.92 -11.61
N LEU A 140 10.97 4.55 -10.41
CA LEU A 140 12.38 4.48 -10.07
C LEU A 140 13.10 3.39 -10.86
N VAL A 141 12.46 2.24 -11.05
CA VAL A 141 13.01 1.16 -11.87
C VAL A 141 13.18 1.64 -13.32
N ARG A 142 12.15 2.27 -13.89
CA ARG A 142 12.22 2.80 -15.27
C ARG A 142 13.32 3.82 -15.42
N LYS A 143 13.44 4.73 -14.48
CA LYS A 143 14.47 5.77 -14.49
C LYS A 143 15.87 5.18 -14.50
N LEU A 144 16.10 4.17 -13.68
CA LEU A 144 17.41 3.52 -13.59
C LEU A 144 17.74 2.70 -14.83
N LEU A 145 16.76 2.00 -15.41
CA LEU A 145 16.96 1.18 -16.61
C LEU A 145 17.06 2.01 -17.89
N ALA A 146 16.42 3.19 -17.92
CA ALA A 146 16.47 4.10 -19.08
C ALA A 146 17.74 4.95 -19.09
N GLY A 147 18.35 5.12 -17.95
CA GLY A 147 19.56 5.90 -17.78
C GLY A 147 20.80 5.08 -17.99
#